data_63723306d67e98443e436375eb5d1028
#
_entry.id   63723306d67e98443e436375eb5d1028
#
_cell.length_a   1.000
_cell.length_b   1.000
_cell.length_c   1.000
_cell.angle_alpha   90.00
_cell.angle_beta   90.00
_cell.angle_gamma   90.00
#
_symmetry.space_group_name_H-M   'P 1'
#
loop_
_entity.id
_entity.type
_entity.pdbx_description
1 polymer ?
#
loop_
_entity_poly.entity_id
_entity_poly.type
_entity_poly.pdbx_seq_one_letter_code
_entity_poly.pdbx_strand_id
1 'polypeptide(L)'
;MNVLIITPYLPYPLNNGGLIRVHHLVINIAQMHNVTLMCMEPDNEEQAAGIKVLESKGVTVELVPVARNQQKSKKRLYQFVSLFTSKTYQYYQYYSEAMQNRIDSLCDAEKFDLILAEFSQMGYYRLPDNITKYVDQHNVEYEIMQRTFETERSPLRKLLARSEWRKYNKHEIENCEKFDTCLTTSQRDADILSSRLTSSTNFHVIPNGVDSEFFKITDHQQNPDLILFTGTISYYPNVEGILWFAKNVWPIIKQKRPSSQFCIAGKSPPPEVQALNSDPSIEVTGAVDDMRTYYAKAAVVVVPLRVGGGTRLKILEAMAMEKAIVSTAVGAEGIEYTRNQNILIENDPEDFANATIKVMEDEALRNTLQSQGRMLVEKHYDWKAVTGNLCEIFEDYSELDPGIKKAS
;
A
#
# COMPACT_ATOMS: atom_id res chain seq x y z
N MET A 1 6.13 -18.63 -17.76
CA MET A 1 7.32 -17.75 -17.90
C MET A 1 8.23 -17.91 -16.70
N ASN A 2 9.52 -17.56 -16.84
CA ASN A 2 10.46 -17.42 -15.75
C ASN A 2 10.52 -15.93 -15.38
N VAL A 3 10.09 -15.58 -14.16
CA VAL A 3 9.97 -14.19 -13.69
C VAL A 3 10.98 -13.95 -12.58
N LEU A 4 11.86 -12.96 -12.78
CA LEU A 4 12.73 -12.45 -11.73
C LEU A 4 12.07 -11.25 -11.05
N ILE A 5 11.78 -11.35 -9.76
CA ILE A 5 11.26 -10.25 -8.97
C ILE A 5 12.39 -9.72 -8.09
N ILE A 6 12.72 -8.44 -8.21
CA ILE A 6 13.76 -7.79 -7.40
C ILE A 6 13.12 -6.79 -6.42
N THR A 7 13.48 -6.89 -5.14
CA THR A 7 12.93 -6.06 -4.07
C THR A 7 14.00 -5.70 -3.04
N PRO A 8 13.91 -4.54 -2.36
CA PRO A 8 14.90 -4.15 -1.35
C PRO A 8 14.82 -4.98 -0.06
N TYR A 9 13.68 -5.65 0.20
CA TYR A 9 13.48 -6.43 1.44
C TYR A 9 12.73 -7.72 1.17
N LEU A 10 12.95 -8.71 2.03
CA LEU A 10 12.05 -9.87 2.09
C LEU A 10 10.63 -9.39 2.44
N PRO A 11 9.58 -9.78 1.67
CA PRO A 11 8.20 -9.32 1.92
C PRO A 11 7.54 -10.08 3.09
N TYR A 12 8.15 -10.00 4.27
CA TYR A 12 7.69 -10.59 5.52
C TYR A 12 8.38 -9.90 6.72
N PRO A 13 7.68 -9.69 7.90
CA PRO A 13 6.27 -9.97 8.17
C PRO A 13 5.32 -8.97 7.48
N LEU A 14 4.03 -9.32 7.37
CA LEU A 14 3.00 -8.53 6.65
C LEU A 14 2.50 -7.35 7.51
N ASN A 15 3.40 -6.45 7.89
CA ASN A 15 3.15 -5.39 8.87
C ASN A 15 2.99 -3.98 8.27
N ASN A 16 3.12 -3.83 6.96
CA ASN A 16 2.88 -2.60 6.22
C ASN A 16 2.41 -2.90 4.78
N GLY A 17 1.76 -1.90 4.16
CA GLY A 17 1.12 -2.06 2.84
C GLY A 17 2.05 -2.52 1.72
N GLY A 18 3.30 -2.02 1.70
CA GLY A 18 4.27 -2.41 0.66
C GLY A 18 4.66 -3.89 0.77
N LEU A 19 4.96 -4.38 1.99
CA LEU A 19 5.29 -5.79 2.21
C LEU A 19 4.09 -6.70 1.92
N ILE A 20 2.87 -6.29 2.29
CA ILE A 20 1.63 -7.02 1.99
C ILE A 20 1.47 -7.15 0.47
N ARG A 21 1.62 -6.04 -0.28
CA ARG A 21 1.51 -6.04 -1.74
C ARG A 21 2.52 -6.99 -2.38
N VAL A 22 3.82 -6.80 -2.11
CA VAL A 22 4.88 -7.63 -2.70
C VAL A 22 4.67 -9.11 -2.36
N HIS A 23 4.34 -9.42 -1.09
CA HIS A 23 4.06 -10.79 -0.67
C HIS A 23 2.97 -11.45 -1.50
N HIS A 24 1.81 -10.81 -1.59
CA HIS A 24 0.66 -11.38 -2.31
C HIS A 24 0.89 -11.43 -3.83
N LEU A 25 1.54 -10.44 -4.42
CA LEU A 25 1.92 -10.51 -5.84
C LEU A 25 2.86 -11.69 -6.09
N VAL A 26 3.94 -11.81 -5.32
CA VAL A 26 4.94 -12.89 -5.47
C VAL A 26 4.31 -14.27 -5.35
N ILE A 27 3.55 -14.54 -4.29
CA ILE A 27 2.97 -15.88 -4.08
C ILE A 27 1.87 -16.23 -5.09
N ASN A 28 1.12 -15.27 -5.61
CA ASN A 28 0.08 -15.51 -6.59
C ASN A 28 0.68 -15.63 -8.02
N ILE A 29 1.69 -14.83 -8.37
CA ILE A 29 2.45 -15.01 -9.63
C ILE A 29 3.08 -16.40 -9.66
N ALA A 30 3.62 -16.89 -8.54
CA ALA A 30 4.23 -18.22 -8.44
C ALA A 30 3.25 -19.38 -8.65
N GLN A 31 1.94 -19.15 -8.60
CA GLN A 31 0.95 -20.16 -8.96
C GLN A 31 0.82 -20.36 -10.49
N MET A 32 1.24 -19.39 -11.29
CA MET A 32 1.10 -19.39 -12.75
C MET A 32 2.44 -19.40 -13.48
N HIS A 33 3.51 -18.95 -12.84
CA HIS A 33 4.83 -18.75 -13.43
C HIS A 33 5.93 -19.25 -12.49
N ASN A 34 7.12 -19.52 -13.02
CA ASN A 34 8.31 -19.81 -12.21
C ASN A 34 8.88 -18.49 -11.66
N VAL A 35 8.85 -18.31 -10.36
CA VAL A 35 9.26 -17.06 -9.71
C VAL A 35 10.57 -17.23 -8.96
N THR A 36 11.56 -16.41 -9.27
CA THR A 36 12.75 -16.17 -8.46
C THR A 36 12.64 -14.79 -7.82
N LEU A 37 12.56 -14.75 -6.49
CA LEU A 37 12.53 -13.52 -5.71
C LEU A 37 13.95 -13.21 -5.21
N MET A 38 14.53 -12.12 -5.68
CA MET A 38 15.82 -11.63 -5.18
C MET A 38 15.60 -10.46 -4.22
N CYS A 39 16.12 -10.58 -3.01
CA CYS A 39 16.04 -9.53 -2.00
C CYS A 39 17.31 -9.49 -1.12
N MET A 40 17.42 -8.43 -0.32
CA MET A 40 18.48 -8.36 0.70
C MET A 40 18.22 -9.33 1.85
N GLU A 41 19.28 -9.81 2.48
CA GLU A 41 19.19 -10.68 3.66
C GLU A 41 18.32 -10.05 4.75
N PRO A 42 17.51 -10.88 5.45
CA PRO A 42 16.66 -10.40 6.53
C PRO A 42 17.48 -9.89 7.73
N ASP A 43 16.97 -8.87 8.40
CA ASP A 43 17.62 -8.23 9.56
C ASP A 43 17.50 -9.06 10.86
N ASN A 44 16.54 -10.00 10.92
CA ASN A 44 16.20 -10.77 12.12
C ASN A 44 15.51 -12.10 11.81
N GLU A 45 15.35 -12.95 12.83
CA GLU A 45 14.74 -14.27 12.71
C GLU A 45 13.26 -14.24 12.28
N GLU A 46 12.51 -13.21 12.71
CA GLU A 46 11.10 -13.04 12.31
C GLU A 46 10.98 -12.84 10.79
N GLN A 47 11.82 -11.98 10.22
CA GLN A 47 11.89 -11.80 8.77
C GLN A 47 12.37 -13.07 8.07
N ALA A 48 13.40 -13.74 8.61
CA ALA A 48 13.94 -14.98 8.04
C ALA A 48 12.91 -16.12 7.97
N ALA A 49 11.93 -16.15 8.88
CA ALA A 49 10.83 -17.11 8.83
C ALA A 49 10.01 -16.99 7.53
N GLY A 50 9.96 -15.80 6.94
CA GLY A 50 9.28 -15.54 5.66
C GLY A 50 9.87 -16.32 4.48
N ILE A 51 11.15 -16.69 4.51
CA ILE A 51 11.79 -17.49 3.45
C ILE A 51 11.03 -18.82 3.29
N LYS A 52 10.85 -19.55 4.39
CA LYS A 52 10.13 -20.83 4.38
C LYS A 52 8.68 -20.68 3.92
N VAL A 53 8.04 -19.56 4.26
CA VAL A 53 6.67 -19.27 3.82
C VAL A 53 6.63 -19.12 2.30
N LEU A 54 7.53 -18.32 1.71
CA LEU A 54 7.60 -18.09 0.27
C LEU A 54 7.99 -19.36 -0.49
N GLU A 55 9.00 -20.11 -0.03
CA GLU A 55 9.43 -21.37 -0.62
C GLU A 55 8.31 -22.43 -0.61
N SER A 56 7.50 -22.48 0.47
CA SER A 56 6.32 -23.35 0.55
C SER A 56 5.23 -23.02 -0.48
N LYS A 57 5.30 -21.83 -1.08
CA LYS A 57 4.41 -21.35 -2.14
C LYS A 57 5.01 -21.48 -3.55
N GLY A 58 6.17 -22.14 -3.67
CA GLY A 58 6.83 -22.38 -4.96
C GLY A 58 7.74 -21.22 -5.42
N VAL A 59 8.09 -20.29 -4.55
CA VAL A 59 9.00 -19.17 -4.86
C VAL A 59 10.44 -19.60 -4.58
N THR A 60 11.33 -19.44 -5.55
CA THR A 60 12.78 -19.54 -5.30
C THR A 60 13.26 -18.24 -4.68
N VAL A 61 13.91 -18.29 -3.51
CA VAL A 61 14.38 -17.08 -2.80
C VAL A 61 15.89 -16.96 -2.93
N GLU A 62 16.33 -15.84 -3.52
CA GLU A 62 17.74 -15.45 -3.68
C GLU A 62 18.07 -14.31 -2.73
N LEU A 63 18.96 -14.57 -1.78
CA LEU A 63 19.37 -13.58 -0.77
C LEU A 63 20.69 -12.93 -1.15
N VAL A 64 20.73 -11.61 -1.03
CA VAL A 64 21.96 -10.84 -1.26
C VAL A 64 22.42 -10.25 0.07
N PRO A 65 23.73 -10.41 0.42
CA PRO A 65 24.27 -9.86 1.64
C PRO A 65 24.02 -8.35 1.77
N VAL A 66 23.52 -7.92 2.94
CA VAL A 66 23.34 -6.50 3.22
C VAL A 66 24.70 -5.84 3.30
N ALA A 67 24.97 -4.90 2.40
CA ALA A 67 26.18 -4.11 2.47
C ALA A 67 26.22 -3.36 3.82
N ARG A 68 27.39 -3.36 4.50
CA ARG A 68 27.60 -2.64 5.78
C ARG A 68 27.14 -1.18 5.76
N ASN A 69 26.91 -0.62 4.58
CA ASN A 69 26.48 0.75 4.35
C ASN A 69 24.98 0.98 4.52
N GLN A 70 24.14 -0.06 4.50
CA GLN A 70 22.67 0.04 4.49
C GLN A 70 22.01 0.00 5.88
N GLN A 71 22.83 0.07 6.95
CA GLN A 71 22.28 0.09 8.31
C GLN A 71 21.43 1.36 8.55
N LYS A 72 20.25 1.19 9.13
CA LYS A 72 19.32 2.28 9.54
C LYS A 72 20.00 3.39 10.34
N SER A 73 21.07 3.05 11.09
CA SER A 73 21.92 4.00 11.85
C SER A 73 22.63 5.04 10.97
N LYS A 74 22.83 4.76 9.68
CA LYS A 74 23.55 5.66 8.75
C LYS A 74 22.63 6.59 7.95
N LYS A 75 21.32 6.54 8.11
CA LYS A 75 20.37 7.38 7.38
C LYS A 75 20.74 8.86 7.40
N ARG A 76 21.14 9.39 8.56
CA ARG A 76 21.57 10.79 8.71
C ARG A 76 22.86 11.10 7.91
N LEU A 77 23.79 10.15 7.86
CA LEU A 77 25.00 10.28 7.05
C LEU A 77 24.65 10.31 5.56
N TYR A 78 23.77 9.41 5.10
CA TYR A 78 23.33 9.39 3.70
C TYR A 78 22.57 10.66 3.31
N GLN A 79 21.74 11.18 4.18
CA GLN A 79 21.07 12.46 3.99
C GLN A 79 22.08 13.61 3.87
N PHE A 80 23.16 13.58 4.67
CA PHE A 80 24.21 14.59 4.58
C PHE A 80 25.02 14.45 3.29
N VAL A 81 25.47 13.23 2.95
CA VAL A 81 26.22 12.96 1.70
C VAL A 81 25.38 13.32 0.47
N SER A 82 24.09 13.04 0.48
CA SER A 82 23.21 13.36 -0.63
C SER A 82 23.17 14.85 -0.96
N LEU A 83 23.37 15.76 0.00
CA LEU A 83 23.40 17.20 -0.26
C LEU A 83 24.48 17.63 -1.25
N PHE A 84 25.59 16.88 -1.31
CA PHE A 84 26.75 17.20 -2.13
C PHE A 84 26.82 16.38 -3.43
N THR A 85 25.79 15.60 -3.72
CA THR A 85 25.74 14.73 -4.90
C THR A 85 24.42 14.88 -5.65
N SER A 86 24.36 14.40 -6.89
CA SER A 86 23.13 14.30 -7.67
C SER A 86 22.22 13.15 -7.22
N LYS A 87 22.73 12.22 -6.40
CA LYS A 87 21.98 11.06 -5.94
C LYS A 87 21.07 11.39 -4.75
N THR A 88 19.93 10.72 -4.65
CA THR A 88 19.04 10.79 -3.47
C THR A 88 19.68 10.05 -2.30
N TYR A 89 19.24 10.31 -1.07
CA TYR A 89 19.71 9.53 0.07
C TYR A 89 19.26 8.07 -0.02
N GLN A 90 18.14 7.77 -0.67
CA GLN A 90 17.66 6.41 -0.91
C GLN A 90 18.58 5.63 -1.85
N TYR A 91 19.22 6.28 -2.82
CA TYR A 91 20.25 5.62 -3.62
C TYR A 91 21.33 4.97 -2.73
N TYR A 92 21.85 5.72 -1.78
CA TYR A 92 22.86 5.19 -0.85
C TYR A 92 22.33 4.14 0.13
N GLN A 93 21.03 4.16 0.37
CA GLN A 93 20.37 3.22 1.26
C GLN A 93 20.06 1.89 0.57
N TYR A 94 19.69 1.91 -0.71
CA TYR A 94 19.15 0.74 -1.40
C TYR A 94 20.05 0.20 -2.52
N TYR A 95 20.98 0.97 -3.05
CA TYR A 95 21.92 0.46 -4.04
C TYR A 95 23.04 -0.34 -3.37
N SER A 96 23.30 -1.54 -3.89
CA SER A 96 24.36 -2.44 -3.45
C SER A 96 25.06 -3.05 -4.67
N GLU A 97 26.40 -2.95 -4.71
CA GLU A 97 27.19 -3.62 -5.76
C GLU A 97 27.02 -5.14 -5.71
N ALA A 98 26.86 -5.72 -4.52
CA ALA A 98 26.60 -7.15 -4.38
C ALA A 98 25.30 -7.56 -5.07
N MET A 99 24.25 -6.73 -4.92
CA MET A 99 22.99 -6.99 -5.60
C MET A 99 23.09 -6.79 -7.11
N GLN A 100 23.79 -5.75 -7.58
CA GLN A 100 24.06 -5.57 -9.01
C GLN A 100 24.78 -6.78 -9.61
N ASN A 101 25.88 -7.21 -8.97
CA ASN A 101 26.65 -8.37 -9.44
C ASN A 101 25.82 -9.66 -9.43
N ARG A 102 24.90 -9.82 -8.45
CA ARG A 102 24.00 -10.97 -8.41
C ARG A 102 22.95 -10.93 -9.51
N ILE A 103 22.37 -9.76 -9.80
CA ILE A 103 21.48 -9.56 -10.95
C ILE A 103 22.20 -9.94 -12.24
N ASP A 104 23.38 -9.36 -12.47
CA ASP A 104 24.17 -9.61 -13.68
C ASP A 104 24.46 -11.12 -13.82
N SER A 105 25.00 -11.77 -12.77
CA SER A 105 25.36 -13.20 -12.82
C SER A 105 24.14 -14.12 -12.97
N LEU A 106 23.00 -13.79 -12.37
CA LEU A 106 21.80 -14.61 -12.44
C LEU A 106 21.15 -14.51 -13.83
N CYS A 107 21.09 -13.31 -14.40
CA CYS A 107 20.57 -13.11 -15.75
C CYS A 107 21.49 -13.70 -16.85
N ASP A 108 22.79 -13.85 -16.58
CA ASP A 108 23.73 -14.54 -17.48
C ASP A 108 23.58 -16.08 -17.41
N ALA A 109 23.30 -16.60 -16.20
CA ALA A 109 23.21 -18.06 -15.95
C ALA A 109 21.83 -18.65 -16.29
N GLU A 110 20.76 -17.89 -16.11
CA GLU A 110 19.38 -18.32 -16.26
C GLU A 110 18.64 -17.47 -17.28
N LYS A 111 17.69 -18.09 -17.98
CA LYS A 111 16.81 -17.36 -18.90
C LYS A 111 15.58 -16.87 -18.16
N PHE A 112 15.49 -15.56 -17.96
CA PHE A 112 14.27 -14.89 -17.51
C PHE A 112 13.55 -14.28 -18.70
N ASP A 113 12.22 -14.39 -18.69
CA ASP A 113 11.34 -13.79 -19.69
C ASP A 113 10.98 -12.35 -19.26
N LEU A 114 10.92 -12.10 -17.94
CA LEU A 114 10.49 -10.84 -17.35
C LEU A 114 11.24 -10.55 -16.05
N ILE A 115 11.57 -9.26 -15.83
CA ILE A 115 12.06 -8.72 -14.57
C ILE A 115 11.02 -7.74 -14.03
N LEU A 116 10.49 -8.03 -12.82
CA LEU A 116 9.61 -7.11 -12.07
C LEU A 116 10.41 -6.46 -10.94
N ALA A 117 10.60 -5.15 -11.05
CA ALA A 117 11.27 -4.35 -10.03
C ALA A 117 10.24 -3.76 -9.06
N GLU A 118 10.23 -4.25 -7.83
CA GLU A 118 9.33 -3.79 -6.78
C GLU A 118 9.90 -2.54 -6.10
N PHE A 119 9.13 -1.46 -6.10
CA PHE A 119 9.47 -0.11 -5.65
C PHE A 119 10.39 0.66 -6.62
N SER A 120 10.19 1.97 -6.68
CA SER A 120 10.98 2.90 -7.52
C SER A 120 12.50 2.81 -7.29
N GLN A 121 12.92 2.41 -6.07
CA GLN A 121 14.32 2.28 -5.70
C GLN A 121 15.05 1.17 -6.47
N MET A 122 14.34 0.16 -6.97
CA MET A 122 14.96 -0.88 -7.79
C MET A 122 15.36 -0.37 -9.18
N GLY A 123 14.83 0.76 -9.63
CA GLY A 123 15.27 1.46 -10.83
C GLY A 123 16.69 2.03 -10.77
N TYR A 124 17.39 1.96 -9.61
CA TYR A 124 18.80 2.29 -9.52
C TYR A 124 19.72 1.22 -10.11
N TYR A 125 19.24 -0.01 -10.27
CA TYR A 125 19.99 -1.12 -10.83
C TYR A 125 19.98 -1.09 -12.36
N ARG A 126 21.04 -1.59 -12.95
CA ARG A 126 21.11 -1.87 -14.38
C ARG A 126 20.48 -3.23 -14.62
N LEU A 127 19.56 -3.29 -15.57
CA LEU A 127 18.88 -4.51 -15.96
C LEU A 127 19.20 -4.80 -17.44
N PRO A 128 19.28 -6.08 -17.86
CA PRO A 128 19.56 -6.46 -19.24
C PRO A 128 18.52 -5.91 -20.22
N ASP A 129 18.94 -5.45 -21.38
CA ASP A 129 18.04 -4.88 -22.39
C ASP A 129 17.25 -5.94 -23.18
N ASN A 130 17.70 -7.18 -23.14
CA ASN A 130 17.06 -8.31 -23.83
C ASN A 130 15.99 -9.02 -23.01
N ILE A 131 15.66 -8.52 -21.83
CA ILE A 131 14.60 -9.06 -20.94
C ILE A 131 13.56 -7.95 -20.74
N THR A 132 12.28 -8.30 -20.83
CA THR A 132 11.17 -7.37 -20.58
C THR A 132 11.22 -6.87 -19.12
N LYS A 133 11.09 -5.57 -18.92
CA LYS A 133 11.30 -4.91 -17.62
C LYS A 133 10.05 -4.18 -17.17
N TYR A 134 9.55 -4.53 -16.01
CA TYR A 134 8.44 -3.87 -15.32
C TYR A 134 8.91 -3.25 -14.02
N VAL A 135 8.40 -2.07 -13.69
CA VAL A 135 8.57 -1.46 -12.36
C VAL A 135 7.22 -1.25 -11.70
N ASP A 136 7.09 -1.70 -10.45
CA ASP A 136 5.90 -1.45 -9.64
C ASP A 136 6.11 -0.22 -8.74
N GLN A 137 5.43 0.86 -9.10
CA GLN A 137 5.45 2.14 -8.39
C GLN A 137 4.36 2.14 -7.31
N HIS A 138 4.74 1.84 -6.08
CA HIS A 138 3.80 1.78 -4.96
C HIS A 138 3.24 3.15 -4.57
N ASN A 139 3.97 4.24 -4.89
CA ASN A 139 3.61 5.62 -4.65
C ASN A 139 4.30 6.52 -5.67
N VAL A 140 3.83 7.74 -5.79
CA VAL A 140 4.57 8.82 -6.45
C VAL A 140 5.52 9.45 -5.42
N GLU A 141 6.77 8.97 -5.40
CA GLU A 141 7.76 9.30 -4.35
C GLU A 141 8.10 10.79 -4.30
N TYR A 142 8.19 11.47 -5.47
CA TYR A 142 8.49 12.89 -5.47
C TYR A 142 7.39 13.72 -4.79
N GLU A 143 6.10 13.33 -4.88
CA GLU A 143 5.01 14.01 -4.17
C GLU A 143 5.13 13.84 -2.64
N ILE A 144 5.56 12.65 -2.19
CA ILE A 144 5.81 12.41 -0.76
C ILE A 144 6.92 13.34 -0.26
N MET A 145 7.98 13.50 -1.06
CA MET A 145 9.08 14.41 -0.72
C MET A 145 8.66 15.87 -0.80
N GLN A 146 7.81 16.26 -1.74
CA GLN A 146 7.24 17.59 -1.84
C GLN A 146 6.42 17.94 -0.60
N ARG A 147 5.48 17.08 -0.21
CA ARG A 147 4.66 17.26 1.00
C ARG A 147 5.53 17.35 2.26
N THR A 148 6.59 16.53 2.33
CA THR A 148 7.57 16.59 3.42
C THR A 148 8.24 17.96 3.46
N PHE A 149 8.67 18.51 2.30
CA PHE A 149 9.25 19.84 2.21
C PHE A 149 8.26 20.95 2.63
N GLU A 150 7.01 20.84 2.20
CA GLU A 150 5.98 21.86 2.49
C GLU A 150 5.60 21.90 3.98
N THR A 151 5.55 20.73 4.64
CA THR A 151 5.11 20.60 6.04
C THR A 151 6.23 20.69 7.08
N GLU A 152 7.51 20.53 6.66
CA GLU A 152 8.64 20.56 7.58
C GLU A 152 8.87 21.97 8.15
N ARG A 153 8.94 22.07 9.47
CA ARG A 153 9.10 23.33 10.20
C ARG A 153 10.56 23.67 10.51
N SER A 154 11.44 22.69 10.63
CA SER A 154 12.86 22.91 10.92
C SER A 154 13.57 23.42 9.66
N PRO A 155 14.26 24.57 9.68
CA PRO A 155 14.92 25.15 8.50
C PRO A 155 15.95 24.20 7.87
N LEU A 156 16.74 23.52 8.69
CA LEU A 156 17.76 22.57 8.21
C LEU A 156 17.13 21.35 7.56
N ARG A 157 16.09 20.77 8.18
CA ARG A 157 15.38 19.62 7.61
C ARG A 157 14.59 20.02 6.36
N LYS A 158 14.07 21.23 6.32
CA LYS A 158 13.37 21.78 5.15
C LYS A 158 14.32 21.94 3.96
N LEU A 159 15.56 22.36 4.19
CA LEU A 159 16.60 22.41 3.15
C LEU A 159 16.92 21.02 2.59
N LEU A 160 17.08 20.02 3.48
CA LEU A 160 17.27 18.62 3.10
C LEU A 160 16.09 18.10 2.27
N ALA A 161 14.87 18.30 2.76
CA ALA A 161 13.65 17.86 2.07
C ALA A 161 13.51 18.51 0.68
N ARG A 162 13.86 19.82 0.54
CA ARG A 162 13.87 20.52 -0.75
C ARG A 162 14.88 19.92 -1.72
N SER A 163 16.08 19.59 -1.24
CA SER A 163 17.13 18.95 -2.06
C SER A 163 16.68 17.59 -2.53
N GLU A 164 16.15 16.76 -1.63
CA GLU A 164 15.66 15.42 -1.97
C GLU A 164 14.48 15.49 -2.93
N TRP A 165 13.46 16.32 -2.67
CA TRP A 165 12.34 16.50 -3.57
C TRP A 165 12.76 16.80 -5.02
N ARG A 166 13.71 17.73 -5.21
CA ARG A 166 14.21 18.07 -6.54
C ARG A 166 14.89 16.90 -7.25
N LYS A 167 15.62 16.08 -6.49
CA LYS A 167 16.31 14.90 -7.04
C LYS A 167 15.32 13.80 -7.38
N TYR A 168 14.37 13.54 -6.48
CA TYR A 168 13.30 12.56 -6.74
C TYR A 168 12.47 12.95 -7.97
N ASN A 169 12.12 14.22 -8.08
CA ASN A 169 11.39 14.76 -9.22
C ASN A 169 12.04 14.44 -10.59
N LYS A 170 13.36 14.32 -10.62
CA LYS A 170 14.13 13.93 -11.80
C LYS A 170 14.30 12.41 -11.90
N HIS A 171 14.81 11.79 -10.84
CA HIS A 171 15.20 10.39 -10.85
C HIS A 171 14.03 9.42 -10.98
N GLU A 172 12.86 9.76 -10.45
CA GLU A 172 11.68 8.91 -10.56
C GLU A 172 11.24 8.78 -12.02
N ILE A 173 11.27 9.89 -12.77
CA ILE A 173 10.97 9.89 -14.21
C ILE A 173 12.05 9.13 -14.99
N GLU A 174 13.34 9.44 -14.76
CA GLU A 174 14.46 8.71 -15.39
C GLU A 174 14.43 7.20 -15.09
N ASN A 175 13.95 6.81 -13.92
CA ASN A 175 13.77 5.40 -13.57
C ASN A 175 12.59 4.79 -14.33
N CYS A 176 11.44 5.46 -14.41
CA CYS A 176 10.31 4.96 -15.19
C CYS A 176 10.68 4.76 -16.68
N GLU A 177 11.47 5.69 -17.27
CA GLU A 177 11.89 5.63 -18.68
C GLU A 177 12.84 4.44 -19.00
N LYS A 178 13.42 3.78 -18.01
CA LYS A 178 14.25 2.57 -18.19
C LYS A 178 13.45 1.29 -18.34
N PHE A 179 12.16 1.32 -18.01
CA PHE A 179 11.30 0.15 -18.01
C PHE A 179 10.33 0.18 -19.20
N ASP A 180 10.01 -0.99 -19.71
CA ASP A 180 9.04 -1.15 -20.79
C ASP A 180 7.64 -0.83 -20.28
N THR A 181 7.37 -1.13 -19.00
CA THR A 181 6.08 -0.90 -18.35
C THR A 181 6.25 -0.44 -16.90
N CYS A 182 5.46 0.57 -16.53
CA CYS A 182 5.29 1.03 -15.17
C CYS A 182 3.91 0.60 -14.64
N LEU A 183 3.90 -0.13 -13.54
CA LEU A 183 2.70 -0.45 -12.80
C LEU A 183 2.50 0.62 -11.72
N THR A 184 1.25 0.99 -11.47
CA THR A 184 0.87 1.97 -10.44
C THR A 184 -0.30 1.46 -9.62
N THR A 185 -0.45 1.95 -8.40
CA THR A 185 -1.55 1.51 -7.52
C THR A 185 -2.87 2.24 -7.77
N SER A 186 -2.85 3.32 -8.54
CA SER A 186 -4.05 4.09 -8.90
C SER A 186 -3.91 4.78 -10.26
N GLN A 187 -5.04 5.09 -10.89
CA GLN A 187 -5.09 5.87 -12.14
C GLN A 187 -4.48 7.26 -11.94
N ARG A 188 -4.72 7.91 -10.81
CA ARG A 188 -4.12 9.19 -10.45
C ARG A 188 -2.58 9.13 -10.52
N ASP A 189 -1.98 8.09 -9.95
CA ASP A 189 -0.53 7.95 -9.93
C ASP A 189 0.01 7.67 -11.35
N ALA A 190 -0.71 6.88 -12.15
CA ALA A 190 -0.39 6.66 -13.56
C ALA A 190 -0.43 7.98 -14.34
N ASP A 191 -1.49 8.78 -14.20
CA ASP A 191 -1.65 10.07 -14.89
C ASP A 191 -0.54 11.06 -14.50
N ILE A 192 -0.17 11.11 -13.22
CA ILE A 192 0.89 11.99 -12.72
C ILE A 192 2.25 11.61 -13.32
N LEU A 193 2.61 10.32 -13.29
CA LEU A 193 3.90 9.87 -13.79
C LEU A 193 3.95 9.94 -15.32
N SER A 194 2.95 9.40 -16.03
CA SER A 194 2.90 9.37 -17.49
C SER A 194 2.92 10.76 -18.12
N SER A 195 2.24 11.75 -17.52
CA SER A 195 2.21 13.14 -18.04
C SER A 195 3.59 13.80 -18.08
N ARG A 196 4.59 13.20 -17.45
CA ARG A 196 5.94 13.75 -17.28
C ARG A 196 7.01 12.97 -18.04
N LEU A 197 6.67 11.80 -18.58
CA LEU A 197 7.60 11.01 -19.39
C LEU A 197 7.68 11.56 -20.81
N THR A 198 8.85 11.37 -21.39
CA THR A 198 9.12 11.65 -22.80
C THR A 198 9.21 10.37 -23.64
N SER A 199 9.31 9.22 -22.99
CA SER A 199 9.38 7.89 -23.60
C SER A 199 7.99 7.30 -23.86
N SER A 200 7.97 6.19 -24.59
CA SER A 200 6.75 5.38 -24.86
C SER A 200 6.51 4.30 -23.79
N THR A 201 6.96 4.51 -22.56
CA THR A 201 6.72 3.58 -21.46
C THR A 201 5.24 3.37 -21.23
N ASN A 202 4.80 2.11 -21.17
CA ASN A 202 3.40 1.79 -20.89
C ASN A 202 3.07 1.93 -19.41
N PHE A 203 1.81 2.27 -19.11
CA PHE A 203 1.31 2.34 -17.74
C PHE A 203 0.10 1.43 -17.58
N HIS A 204 0.12 0.62 -16.50
CA HIS A 204 -1.04 -0.17 -16.08
C HIS A 204 -1.31 0.06 -14.60
N VAL A 205 -2.60 0.14 -14.28
CA VAL A 205 -3.04 0.27 -12.89
C VAL A 205 -3.27 -1.12 -12.32
N ILE A 206 -2.44 -1.48 -11.34
CA ILE A 206 -2.56 -2.69 -10.54
C ILE A 206 -2.85 -2.26 -9.11
N PRO A 207 -4.12 -2.19 -8.68
CA PRO A 207 -4.49 -1.67 -7.38
C PRO A 207 -3.92 -2.52 -6.23
N ASN A 208 -3.89 -1.96 -5.03
CA ASN A 208 -3.67 -2.79 -3.84
C ASN A 208 -4.88 -3.67 -3.59
N GLY A 209 -4.63 -4.88 -3.12
CA GLY A 209 -5.65 -5.86 -2.85
C GLY A 209 -5.85 -6.15 -1.36
N VAL A 210 -6.75 -7.07 -1.10
CA VAL A 210 -7.01 -7.66 0.20
C VAL A 210 -7.12 -9.18 0.06
N ASP A 211 -6.73 -9.93 1.09
CA ASP A 211 -6.96 -11.37 1.17
C ASP A 211 -8.40 -11.59 1.68
N SER A 212 -9.32 -11.81 0.75
CA SER A 212 -10.74 -11.98 1.06
C SER A 212 -11.06 -13.32 1.74
N GLU A 213 -10.16 -14.29 1.67
CA GLU A 213 -10.27 -15.54 2.40
C GLU A 213 -9.85 -15.38 3.88
N PHE A 214 -8.84 -14.56 4.14
CA PHE A 214 -8.44 -14.19 5.49
C PHE A 214 -9.46 -13.24 6.12
N PHE A 215 -9.83 -12.16 5.40
CA PHE A 215 -10.85 -11.21 5.82
C PHE A 215 -12.25 -11.69 5.40
N LYS A 216 -12.78 -12.66 6.14
CA LYS A 216 -14.15 -13.15 5.97
C LYS A 216 -14.92 -13.12 7.28
N ILE A 217 -16.22 -13.12 7.18
CA ILE A 217 -17.13 -13.10 8.34
C ILE A 217 -16.76 -14.24 9.28
N THR A 218 -16.65 -13.91 10.55
CA THR A 218 -16.48 -14.84 11.66
C THR A 218 -17.74 -14.83 12.52
N ASP A 219 -18.04 -15.95 13.20
CA ASP A 219 -19.23 -16.10 14.07
C ASP A 219 -19.14 -15.22 15.34
N HIS A 220 -19.17 -13.90 15.13
CA HIS A 220 -19.24 -12.92 16.20
C HIS A 220 -20.56 -12.16 16.11
N GLN A 221 -21.23 -12.04 17.24
CA GLN A 221 -22.47 -11.24 17.29
C GLN A 221 -22.13 -9.75 17.07
N GLN A 222 -22.75 -9.16 16.05
CA GLN A 222 -22.63 -7.74 15.75
C GLN A 222 -23.24 -6.91 16.88
N ASN A 223 -22.52 -5.89 17.33
CA ASN A 223 -23.04 -4.86 18.24
C ASN A 223 -23.64 -3.72 17.40
N PRO A 224 -24.97 -3.52 17.43
CA PRO A 224 -25.65 -2.52 16.59
C PRO A 224 -25.27 -1.07 16.95
N ASP A 225 -24.63 -0.85 18.08
CA ASP A 225 -24.21 0.47 18.57
C ASP A 225 -22.72 0.76 18.32
N LEU A 226 -21.95 -0.20 17.76
CA LEU A 226 -20.51 -0.08 17.63
C LEU A 226 -20.09 0.53 16.27
N ILE A 227 -19.45 1.69 16.33
CA ILE A 227 -18.76 2.35 15.22
C ILE A 227 -17.28 2.04 15.33
N LEU A 228 -16.64 1.61 14.24
CA LEU A 228 -15.24 1.20 14.23
C LEU A 228 -14.39 2.08 13.31
N PHE A 229 -13.22 2.47 13.81
CA PHE A 229 -12.09 2.97 13.02
C PHE A 229 -10.89 2.05 13.17
N THR A 230 -10.17 1.72 12.09
CA THR A 230 -8.99 0.84 12.13
C THR A 230 -7.75 1.47 11.47
N GLY A 231 -6.55 0.98 11.86
CA GLY A 231 -5.30 1.29 11.18
C GLY A 231 -4.09 1.49 12.09
N THR A 232 -2.95 1.89 11.50
CA THR A 232 -1.79 2.39 12.26
C THR A 232 -2.10 3.78 12.77
N ILE A 233 -2.46 3.90 14.06
CA ILE A 233 -3.02 5.14 14.61
C ILE A 233 -2.00 6.28 14.62
N SER A 234 -0.69 6.00 14.82
CA SER A 234 0.36 7.02 14.75
C SER A 234 0.55 7.67 13.38
N TYR A 235 -0.04 7.13 12.32
CA TYR A 235 0.04 7.74 10.99
C TYR A 235 -0.78 9.04 10.95
N TYR A 236 -0.13 10.16 10.60
CA TYR A 236 -0.72 11.51 10.67
C TYR A 236 -2.14 11.63 10.10
N PRO A 237 -2.47 11.12 8.90
CA PRO A 237 -3.84 11.14 8.39
C PRO A 237 -4.86 10.44 9.29
N ASN A 238 -4.48 9.35 9.96
CA ASN A 238 -5.35 8.65 10.90
C ASN A 238 -5.58 9.48 12.15
N VAL A 239 -4.53 10.05 12.72
CA VAL A 239 -4.62 10.96 13.89
C VAL A 239 -5.55 12.12 13.59
N GLU A 240 -5.34 12.80 12.46
CA GLU A 240 -6.14 13.96 12.06
C GLU A 240 -7.62 13.58 11.85
N GLY A 241 -7.88 12.48 11.14
CA GLY A 241 -9.24 12.01 10.88
C GLY A 241 -9.97 11.58 12.14
N ILE A 242 -9.31 10.85 13.05
CA ILE A 242 -9.88 10.45 14.35
C ILE A 242 -10.24 11.67 15.20
N LEU A 243 -9.33 12.62 15.34
CA LEU A 243 -9.57 13.83 16.14
C LEU A 243 -10.66 14.70 15.52
N TRP A 244 -10.70 14.81 14.19
CA TRP A 244 -11.77 15.52 13.49
C TRP A 244 -13.12 14.83 13.73
N PHE A 245 -13.20 13.50 13.62
CA PHE A 245 -14.43 12.74 13.88
C PHE A 245 -14.89 12.89 15.32
N ALA A 246 -13.99 12.70 16.28
CA ALA A 246 -14.30 12.81 17.70
C ALA A 246 -14.78 14.22 18.10
N LYS A 247 -14.25 15.27 17.46
CA LYS A 247 -14.60 16.67 17.76
C LYS A 247 -15.87 17.13 17.06
N ASN A 248 -16.09 16.75 15.79
CA ASN A 248 -17.10 17.38 14.95
C ASN A 248 -18.27 16.44 14.61
N VAL A 249 -18.05 15.14 14.56
CA VAL A 249 -19.07 14.14 14.15
C VAL A 249 -19.65 13.40 15.37
N TRP A 250 -18.78 12.94 16.27
CA TRP A 250 -19.14 12.14 17.42
C TRP A 250 -20.21 12.80 18.33
N PRO A 251 -20.11 14.10 18.68
CA PRO A 251 -21.13 14.74 19.51
C PRO A 251 -22.53 14.71 18.87
N ILE A 252 -22.62 14.84 17.53
CA ILE A 252 -23.89 14.80 16.79
C ILE A 252 -24.48 13.38 16.89
N ILE A 253 -23.63 12.35 16.69
CA ILE A 253 -24.08 10.95 16.83
C ILE A 253 -24.56 10.69 18.26
N LYS A 254 -23.81 11.08 19.28
CA LYS A 254 -24.18 10.87 20.68
C LYS A 254 -25.45 11.59 21.08
N GLN A 255 -25.72 12.78 20.53
CA GLN A 255 -26.96 13.50 20.77
C GLN A 255 -28.17 12.76 20.19
N LYS A 256 -28.06 12.20 18.97
CA LYS A 256 -29.16 11.52 18.26
C LYS A 256 -29.31 10.04 18.68
N ARG A 257 -28.18 9.39 19.05
CA ARG A 257 -28.11 7.97 19.43
C ARG A 257 -27.18 7.78 20.65
N PRO A 258 -27.69 8.03 21.89
CA PRO A 258 -26.86 8.01 23.12
C PRO A 258 -26.19 6.66 23.42
N SER A 259 -26.72 5.53 22.94
CA SER A 259 -26.13 4.19 23.11
C SER A 259 -24.89 3.93 22.28
N SER A 260 -24.60 4.76 21.27
CA SER A 260 -23.47 4.54 20.34
C SER A 260 -22.13 4.48 21.07
N GLN A 261 -21.27 3.58 20.58
CA GLN A 261 -19.88 3.35 21.04
C GLN A 261 -18.93 3.57 19.87
N PHE A 262 -17.78 4.21 20.12
CA PHE A 262 -16.76 4.43 19.12
C PHE A 262 -15.49 3.69 19.50
N CYS A 263 -15.09 2.68 18.69
CA CYS A 263 -13.85 1.93 18.89
C CYS A 263 -12.80 2.36 17.87
N ILE A 264 -11.62 2.72 18.36
CA ILE A 264 -10.43 3.08 17.60
C ILE A 264 -9.43 1.95 17.77
N ALA A 265 -9.37 1.03 16.82
CA ALA A 265 -8.54 -0.16 16.91
C ALA A 265 -7.28 -0.03 16.04
N GLY A 266 -6.10 -0.19 16.68
CA GLY A 266 -4.84 -0.20 15.95
C GLY A 266 -3.63 0.24 16.75
N LYS A 267 -2.45 -0.07 16.20
CA LYS A 267 -1.17 0.09 16.91
C LYS A 267 -0.73 1.55 17.04
N SER A 268 0.04 1.78 18.13
CA SER A 268 0.77 3.03 18.37
C SER A 268 -0.10 4.31 18.40
N PRO A 269 -1.21 4.35 19.17
CA PRO A 269 -1.98 5.57 19.35
C PRO A 269 -1.14 6.64 20.05
N PRO A 270 -1.06 7.88 19.51
CA PRO A 270 -0.38 8.98 20.18
C PRO A 270 -1.20 9.51 21.37
N PRO A 271 -0.58 10.29 22.27
CA PRO A 271 -1.23 10.75 23.52
C PRO A 271 -2.56 11.47 23.31
N GLU A 272 -2.67 12.30 22.26
CA GLU A 272 -3.91 13.03 21.92
C GLU A 272 -5.07 12.13 21.51
N VAL A 273 -4.79 10.96 20.89
CA VAL A 273 -5.82 9.96 20.58
C VAL A 273 -6.12 9.12 21.82
N GLN A 274 -5.10 8.73 22.61
CA GLN A 274 -5.31 8.02 23.88
C GLN A 274 -6.18 8.79 24.87
N ALA A 275 -6.07 10.12 24.86
CA ALA A 275 -6.88 11.00 25.71
C ALA A 275 -8.40 10.90 25.43
N LEU A 276 -8.81 10.41 24.26
CA LEU A 276 -10.22 10.18 23.93
C LEU A 276 -10.85 9.10 24.82
N ASN A 277 -10.09 8.19 25.43
CA ASN A 277 -10.59 7.24 26.42
C ASN A 277 -11.18 7.89 27.69
N SER A 278 -11.02 9.21 27.86
CA SER A 278 -11.71 9.94 28.93
C SER A 278 -13.23 9.99 28.76
N ASP A 279 -13.72 9.83 27.53
CA ASP A 279 -15.13 9.61 27.22
C ASP A 279 -15.41 8.09 27.31
N PRO A 280 -16.30 7.63 28.26
CA PRO A 280 -16.57 6.20 28.46
C PRO A 280 -17.25 5.53 27.25
N SER A 281 -17.70 6.30 26.28
CA SER A 281 -18.28 5.80 25.02
C SER A 281 -17.26 5.68 23.88
N ILE A 282 -15.98 6.03 24.12
CA ILE A 282 -14.86 5.89 23.16
C ILE A 282 -13.85 4.89 23.73
N GLU A 283 -13.49 3.90 22.95
CA GLU A 283 -12.45 2.93 23.26
C GLU A 283 -11.25 3.08 22.30
N VAL A 284 -10.04 3.24 22.82
CA VAL A 284 -8.79 3.21 22.05
C VAL A 284 -8.00 1.96 22.46
N THR A 285 -8.01 0.92 21.62
CA THR A 285 -7.50 -0.41 22.00
C THR A 285 -5.98 -0.51 22.02
N GLY A 286 -5.27 0.29 21.23
CA GLY A 286 -3.88 0.01 20.91
C GLY A 286 -3.74 -1.15 19.93
N ALA A 287 -2.58 -1.84 19.95
CA ALA A 287 -2.37 -3.01 19.12
C ALA A 287 -3.30 -4.15 19.51
N VAL A 288 -3.85 -4.84 18.52
CA VAL A 288 -4.77 -5.98 18.70
C VAL A 288 -4.21 -7.20 17.97
N ASP A 289 -4.47 -8.39 18.50
CA ASP A 289 -3.96 -9.65 17.92
C ASP A 289 -4.67 -10.00 16.61
N ASP A 290 -5.98 -9.77 16.55
CA ASP A 290 -6.80 -10.05 15.36
C ASP A 290 -7.83 -8.94 15.11
N MET A 291 -7.59 -8.17 14.05
CA MET A 291 -8.48 -7.08 13.65
C MET A 291 -9.85 -7.58 13.17
N ARG A 292 -9.94 -8.81 12.69
CA ARG A 292 -11.22 -9.38 12.20
C ARG A 292 -12.28 -9.44 13.28
N THR A 293 -11.90 -9.65 14.54
CA THR A 293 -12.85 -9.65 15.67
C THR A 293 -13.50 -8.29 15.90
N TYR A 294 -12.77 -7.21 15.63
CA TYR A 294 -13.30 -5.85 15.73
C TYR A 294 -14.21 -5.52 14.55
N TYR A 295 -13.78 -5.87 13.33
CA TYR A 295 -14.65 -5.75 12.15
C TYR A 295 -15.95 -6.54 12.37
N ALA A 296 -15.86 -7.80 12.78
CA ALA A 296 -17.05 -8.65 12.97
C ALA A 296 -18.09 -8.04 13.92
N LYS A 297 -17.64 -7.43 15.02
CA LYS A 297 -18.50 -6.78 16.02
C LYS A 297 -19.10 -5.44 15.54
N ALA A 298 -18.45 -4.74 14.61
CA ALA A 298 -18.87 -3.40 14.21
C ALA A 298 -20.20 -3.38 13.42
N ALA A 299 -21.05 -2.42 13.73
CA ALA A 299 -22.24 -2.11 12.93
C ALA A 299 -21.85 -1.34 11.66
N VAL A 300 -20.90 -0.42 11.78
CA VAL A 300 -20.43 0.42 10.70
C VAL A 300 -18.94 0.73 10.88
N VAL A 301 -18.21 0.81 9.78
CA VAL A 301 -16.81 1.27 9.76
C VAL A 301 -16.79 2.71 9.25
N VAL A 302 -16.02 3.57 9.92
CA VAL A 302 -15.85 4.97 9.52
C VAL A 302 -14.45 5.25 9.05
N VAL A 303 -14.31 6.00 7.95
CA VAL A 303 -13.01 6.40 7.38
C VAL A 303 -13.00 7.93 7.16
N PRO A 304 -12.92 8.71 8.24
CA PRO A 304 -13.08 10.16 8.22
C PRO A 304 -11.78 10.90 7.85
N LEU A 305 -11.01 10.39 6.87
CA LEU A 305 -9.72 10.96 6.50
C LEU A 305 -9.92 12.21 5.64
N ARG A 306 -9.20 13.28 5.95
CA ARG A 306 -9.26 14.56 5.26
C ARG A 306 -7.97 14.90 4.53
N VAL A 307 -6.92 14.14 4.80
CA VAL A 307 -5.59 14.26 4.20
C VAL A 307 -5.00 12.89 3.94
N GLY A 308 -4.02 12.83 3.05
CA GLY A 308 -3.27 11.61 2.73
C GLY A 308 -3.45 11.21 1.27
N GLY A 309 -2.78 10.16 0.83
CA GLY A 309 -2.81 9.58 -0.51
C GLY A 309 -2.68 8.06 -0.46
N GLY A 310 -2.78 7.39 -1.61
CA GLY A 310 -2.68 5.95 -1.77
C GLY A 310 -3.96 5.19 -1.40
N THR A 311 -4.05 3.92 -1.77
CA THR A 311 -5.21 3.06 -1.51
C THR A 311 -5.41 2.80 -0.02
N ARG A 312 -6.63 2.93 0.44
CA ARG A 312 -7.00 2.72 1.84
C ARG A 312 -7.34 1.25 2.11
N LEU A 313 -6.35 0.44 2.43
CA LEU A 313 -6.52 -1.00 2.70
C LEU A 313 -7.64 -1.28 3.71
N LYS A 314 -7.80 -0.43 4.73
CA LYS A 314 -8.88 -0.55 5.73
C LYS A 314 -10.30 -0.57 5.13
N ILE A 315 -10.52 0.08 3.98
CA ILE A 315 -11.80 0.02 3.26
C ILE A 315 -11.95 -1.35 2.61
N LEU A 316 -10.92 -1.85 1.96
CA LEU A 316 -10.92 -3.18 1.34
C LEU A 316 -11.11 -4.28 2.39
N GLU A 317 -10.41 -4.18 3.52
CA GLU A 317 -10.56 -5.09 4.67
C GLU A 317 -12.00 -5.06 5.22
N ALA A 318 -12.57 -3.86 5.41
CA ALA A 318 -13.93 -3.70 5.90
C ALA A 318 -14.98 -4.26 4.90
N MET A 319 -14.80 -4.00 3.59
CA MET A 319 -15.65 -4.57 2.54
C MET A 319 -15.53 -6.10 2.49
N ALA A 320 -14.31 -6.63 2.59
CA ALA A 320 -14.06 -8.07 2.66
C ALA A 320 -14.73 -8.72 3.90
N MET A 321 -14.78 -8.00 5.02
CA MET A 321 -15.49 -8.41 6.24
C MET A 321 -17.00 -8.09 6.21
N GLU A 322 -17.55 -7.77 5.02
CA GLU A 322 -18.97 -7.41 4.85
C GLU A 322 -19.43 -6.33 5.84
N LYS A 323 -18.66 -5.23 5.91
CA LYS A 323 -19.03 -4.09 6.73
C LYS A 323 -19.48 -2.92 5.86
N ALA A 324 -20.58 -2.30 6.27
CA ALA A 324 -21.03 -1.05 5.69
C ALA A 324 -20.03 0.06 6.09
N ILE A 325 -19.72 0.95 5.15
CA ILE A 325 -18.68 1.96 5.34
C ILE A 325 -19.24 3.36 5.08
N VAL A 326 -18.89 4.29 5.96
CA VAL A 326 -19.06 5.72 5.74
C VAL A 326 -17.67 6.35 5.68
N SER A 327 -17.39 7.05 4.59
CA SER A 327 -16.08 7.66 4.34
C SER A 327 -16.20 9.09 3.86
N THR A 328 -15.12 9.86 3.98
CA THR A 328 -14.95 11.09 3.20
C THR A 328 -14.47 10.72 1.78
N ALA A 329 -14.55 11.66 0.84
CA ALA A 329 -14.03 11.47 -0.50
C ALA A 329 -12.51 11.17 -0.46
N VAL A 330 -11.74 11.87 0.39
CA VAL A 330 -10.32 11.63 0.61
C VAL A 330 -10.09 10.26 1.26
N GLY A 331 -10.97 9.83 2.16
CA GLY A 331 -10.90 8.52 2.81
C GLY A 331 -11.08 7.35 1.84
N ALA A 332 -11.83 7.53 0.75
CA ALA A 332 -12.09 6.51 -0.27
C ALA A 332 -11.21 6.67 -1.54
N GLU A 333 -10.22 7.55 -1.53
CA GLU A 333 -9.32 7.77 -2.66
C GLU A 333 -8.57 6.48 -3.02
N GLY A 334 -8.45 6.20 -4.33
CA GLY A 334 -7.77 5.01 -4.86
C GLY A 334 -8.61 3.74 -4.86
N ILE A 335 -9.92 3.84 -4.58
CA ILE A 335 -10.86 2.73 -4.67
C ILE A 335 -11.96 3.10 -5.67
N GLU A 336 -12.22 2.25 -6.65
CA GLU A 336 -13.35 2.37 -7.56
C GLU A 336 -14.62 1.93 -6.82
N TYR A 337 -15.44 2.88 -6.44
CA TYR A 337 -16.68 2.62 -5.73
C TYR A 337 -17.90 3.21 -6.44
N THR A 338 -19.07 2.64 -6.19
CA THR A 338 -20.35 3.23 -6.58
C THR A 338 -21.01 3.81 -5.35
N ARG A 339 -21.09 5.16 -5.30
CA ARG A 339 -21.70 5.89 -4.17
C ARG A 339 -23.11 5.38 -3.89
N ASN A 340 -23.45 5.20 -2.61
CA ASN A 340 -24.74 4.70 -2.12
C ASN A 340 -25.06 3.24 -2.50
N GLN A 341 -24.14 2.52 -3.15
CA GLN A 341 -24.29 1.09 -3.44
C GLN A 341 -23.36 0.24 -2.57
N ASN A 342 -22.07 0.58 -2.53
CA ASN A 342 -21.07 -0.18 -1.75
C ASN A 342 -20.35 0.66 -0.68
N ILE A 343 -20.56 1.98 -0.68
CA ILE A 343 -20.01 2.91 0.31
C ILE A 343 -20.87 4.19 0.37
N LEU A 344 -20.96 4.81 1.55
CA LEU A 344 -21.49 6.17 1.68
C LEU A 344 -20.32 7.17 1.76
N ILE A 345 -20.41 8.27 1.01
CA ILE A 345 -19.38 9.30 0.95
C ILE A 345 -19.95 10.64 1.39
N GLU A 346 -19.47 11.12 2.55
CA GLU A 346 -19.87 12.40 3.12
C GLU A 346 -18.66 13.16 3.66
N ASN A 347 -18.56 14.46 3.37
CA ASN A 347 -17.44 15.29 3.79
C ASN A 347 -17.84 16.27 4.91
N ASP A 348 -19.11 16.65 4.97
CA ASP A 348 -19.65 17.52 6.01
C ASP A 348 -19.85 16.73 7.31
N PRO A 349 -19.54 17.29 8.49
CA PRO A 349 -19.70 16.59 9.78
C PRO A 349 -21.14 16.14 10.07
N GLU A 350 -22.13 16.97 9.75
CA GLU A 350 -23.54 16.64 10.01
C GLU A 350 -24.03 15.54 9.08
N ASP A 351 -23.69 15.64 7.78
CA ASP A 351 -24.04 14.61 6.79
C ASP A 351 -23.33 13.29 7.10
N PHE A 352 -22.06 13.32 7.52
CA PHE A 352 -21.32 12.15 7.95
C PHE A 352 -21.97 11.47 9.17
N ALA A 353 -22.36 12.25 10.16
CA ALA A 353 -23.08 11.73 11.34
C ALA A 353 -24.42 11.11 10.96
N ASN A 354 -25.20 11.80 10.13
CA ASN A 354 -26.51 11.31 9.67
C ASN A 354 -26.38 10.01 8.84
N ALA A 355 -25.38 9.94 7.92
CA ALA A 355 -25.10 8.74 7.15
C ALA A 355 -24.70 7.57 8.06
N THR A 356 -23.85 7.83 9.07
CA THR A 356 -23.44 6.81 10.05
C THR A 356 -24.65 6.27 10.82
N ILE A 357 -25.50 7.13 11.37
CA ILE A 357 -26.72 6.75 12.09
C ILE A 357 -27.66 5.97 11.16
N LYS A 358 -27.86 6.45 9.92
CA LYS A 358 -28.72 5.79 8.94
C LYS A 358 -28.28 4.35 8.68
N VAL A 359 -26.97 4.10 8.50
CA VAL A 359 -26.43 2.73 8.34
C VAL A 359 -26.70 1.87 9.58
N MET A 360 -26.61 2.44 10.78
CA MET A 360 -26.87 1.70 12.03
C MET A 360 -28.33 1.34 12.20
N GLU A 361 -29.26 2.16 11.71
CA GLU A 361 -30.74 2.01 11.91
C GLU A 361 -31.45 1.32 10.74
N ASP A 362 -30.99 1.53 9.50
CA ASP A 362 -31.57 0.97 8.29
C ASP A 362 -30.84 -0.34 7.91
N GLU A 363 -31.45 -1.46 8.32
CA GLU A 363 -30.89 -2.80 8.04
C GLU A 363 -30.86 -3.10 6.54
N ALA A 364 -31.84 -2.67 5.77
CA ALA A 364 -31.86 -2.93 4.33
C ALA A 364 -30.73 -2.20 3.60
N LEU A 365 -30.52 -0.92 3.95
CA LEU A 365 -29.37 -0.15 3.45
C LEU A 365 -28.05 -0.79 3.86
N ARG A 366 -27.90 -1.15 5.13
CA ARG A 366 -26.69 -1.78 5.65
C ARG A 366 -26.38 -3.07 4.90
N ASN A 367 -27.35 -3.96 4.75
CA ASN A 367 -27.18 -5.23 4.02
C ASN A 367 -26.82 -5.01 2.55
N THR A 368 -27.38 -3.99 1.91
CA THR A 368 -27.02 -3.63 0.52
C THR A 368 -25.56 -3.19 0.44
N LEU A 369 -25.13 -2.27 1.31
CA LEU A 369 -23.74 -1.77 1.33
C LEU A 369 -22.73 -2.91 1.61
N GLN A 370 -23.07 -3.81 2.53
CA GLN A 370 -22.26 -4.96 2.90
C GLN A 370 -22.08 -5.92 1.73
N SER A 371 -23.17 -6.38 1.11
CA SER A 371 -23.11 -7.34 0.00
C SER A 371 -22.44 -6.74 -1.23
N GLN A 372 -22.77 -5.51 -1.60
CA GLN A 372 -22.18 -4.84 -2.75
C GLN A 372 -20.67 -4.50 -2.53
N GLY A 373 -20.30 -4.16 -1.29
CA GLY A 373 -18.89 -3.97 -0.91
C GLY A 373 -18.09 -5.26 -1.04
N ARG A 374 -18.62 -6.38 -0.53
CA ARG A 374 -17.98 -7.70 -0.65
C ARG A 374 -17.83 -8.13 -2.11
N MET A 375 -18.86 -7.99 -2.92
CA MET A 375 -18.82 -8.31 -4.36
C MET A 375 -17.75 -7.47 -5.10
N LEU A 376 -17.64 -6.19 -4.77
CA LEU A 376 -16.64 -5.31 -5.36
C LEU A 376 -15.22 -5.81 -5.04
N VAL A 377 -14.97 -6.16 -3.79
CA VAL A 377 -13.66 -6.67 -3.36
C VAL A 377 -13.34 -7.98 -4.05
N GLU A 378 -14.23 -8.96 -4.02
CA GLU A 378 -13.99 -10.28 -4.62
C GLU A 378 -13.68 -10.19 -6.11
N LYS A 379 -14.34 -9.26 -6.81
CA LYS A 379 -14.20 -9.11 -8.25
C LYS A 379 -12.93 -8.34 -8.66
N HIS A 380 -12.56 -7.29 -7.91
CA HIS A 380 -11.57 -6.32 -8.38
C HIS A 380 -10.38 -6.11 -7.43
N TYR A 381 -10.51 -6.49 -6.16
CA TYR A 381 -9.51 -6.19 -5.13
C TYR A 381 -9.04 -7.42 -4.33
N ASP A 382 -9.57 -8.62 -4.58
CA ASP A 382 -8.94 -9.83 -4.06
C ASP A 382 -7.55 -10.01 -4.70
N TRP A 383 -6.55 -10.38 -3.93
CA TRP A 383 -5.19 -10.51 -4.45
C TRP A 383 -5.08 -11.48 -5.62
N LYS A 384 -5.93 -12.52 -5.68
CA LYS A 384 -5.94 -13.44 -6.81
C LYS A 384 -6.46 -12.76 -8.09
N ALA A 385 -7.51 -11.94 -7.96
CA ALA A 385 -8.06 -11.18 -9.09
C ALA A 385 -7.06 -10.11 -9.57
N VAL A 386 -6.48 -9.35 -8.62
CA VAL A 386 -5.45 -8.33 -8.92
C VAL A 386 -4.25 -8.95 -9.62
N THR A 387 -3.76 -10.09 -9.13
CA THR A 387 -2.60 -10.76 -9.73
C THR A 387 -2.95 -11.44 -11.04
N GLY A 388 -4.17 -11.98 -11.19
CA GLY A 388 -4.66 -12.50 -12.47
C GLY A 388 -4.57 -11.47 -13.58
N ASN A 389 -5.11 -10.27 -13.34
CA ASN A 389 -5.01 -9.15 -14.29
C ASN A 389 -3.55 -8.77 -14.61
N LEU A 390 -2.65 -8.82 -13.61
CA LEU A 390 -1.22 -8.56 -13.84
C LEU A 390 -0.59 -9.63 -14.74
N CYS A 391 -0.92 -10.91 -14.52
CA CYS A 391 -0.39 -12.00 -15.34
C CYS A 391 -0.92 -11.96 -16.78
N GLU A 392 -2.16 -11.55 -17.00
CA GLU A 392 -2.69 -11.30 -18.34
C GLU A 392 -1.86 -10.22 -19.07
N ILE A 393 -1.49 -9.13 -18.39
CA ILE A 393 -0.61 -8.09 -18.95
C ILE A 393 0.78 -8.65 -19.30
N PHE A 394 1.32 -9.57 -18.50
CA PHE A 394 2.59 -10.23 -18.80
C PHE A 394 2.50 -11.08 -20.07
N GLU A 395 1.38 -11.78 -20.27
CA GLU A 395 1.14 -12.67 -21.42
C GLU A 395 0.90 -11.89 -22.71
N ASP A 396 0.07 -10.85 -22.68
CA ASP A 396 -0.19 -9.98 -23.83
C ASP A 396 1.10 -9.37 -24.39
N TYR A 397 2.04 -8.98 -23.52
CA TYR A 397 3.33 -8.44 -23.96
C TYR A 397 4.23 -9.50 -24.59
N SER A 398 4.13 -10.76 -24.15
CA SER A 398 4.90 -11.86 -24.73
C SER A 398 4.44 -12.25 -26.12
N GLU A 399 3.15 -12.06 -26.43
CA GLU A 399 2.56 -12.37 -27.74
C GLU A 399 2.82 -11.23 -28.76
N LEU A 400 2.89 -9.99 -28.33
CA LEU A 400 3.10 -8.81 -29.19
C LEU A 400 4.54 -8.66 -29.70
N ASP A 401 5.52 -9.36 -29.12
CA ASP A 401 6.94 -9.24 -29.47
C ASP A 401 7.74 -10.55 -29.68
N PRO A 402 7.32 -11.45 -30.59
CA PRO A 402 8.20 -12.55 -30.99
C PRO A 402 9.30 -12.12 -31.99
N GLY A 403 9.31 -10.87 -32.47
CA GLY A 403 10.08 -10.48 -33.63
C GLY A 403 11.01 -9.27 -33.54
N ILE A 404 10.83 -8.34 -32.61
CA ILE A 404 11.63 -7.11 -32.55
C ILE A 404 13.01 -7.33 -31.93
N LYS A 405 13.18 -8.33 -31.06
CA LYS A 405 14.49 -8.69 -30.46
C LYS A 405 15.46 -9.45 -31.38
N LYS A 406 15.14 -9.65 -32.65
CA LYS A 406 16.05 -10.30 -33.63
C LYS A 406 16.72 -9.34 -34.61
N ALA A 407 16.51 -8.04 -34.51
CA ALA A 407 17.03 -7.06 -35.44
C ALA A 407 17.64 -5.84 -34.75
N SER A 408 18.63 -6.05 -33.89
CA SER A 408 19.63 -5.00 -33.56
C SER A 408 20.95 -5.66 -33.12
#